data_8a78df95fbbe165480d6adf7b7dda881
#
_entry.id   8a78df95fbbe165480d6adf7b7dda881
#
_cell.length_a   1.000
_cell.length_b   1.000
_cell.length_c   1.000
_cell.angle_alpha   90.00
_cell.angle_beta   90.00
_cell.angle_gamma   90.00
#
_symmetry.space_group_name_H-M   'P 1'
#
loop_
_entity.id
_entity.type
_entity.pdbx_description
1 polymer ?
#
loop_
_entity_poly.entity_id
_entity_poly.type
_entity_poly.pdbx_seq_one_letter_code
_entity_poly.pdbx_strand_id
1 'polypeptide(L)'
;YTPHVVIVAIGQNDSHPEDYMAEDYACEKAIKWRETYQDFIKNIRKIYPHASIILKTTILNHHDHWDRSIEEIKKCLNDSKVFHFTYTNNGKGTPGHIRIHEAERMAEELTAFIESLGDQVWEEGR
;
A
#
# COMPACT_ATOMS: atom_id res chain seq x y z
N TYR A 1 2.89 2.85 22.69
CA TYR A 1 2.94 3.73 21.50
C TYR A 1 1.71 3.51 20.62
N THR A 2 1.06 4.59 20.24
CA THR A 2 -0.13 4.56 19.39
C THR A 2 0.11 5.44 18.16
N PRO A 3 0.31 4.85 16.98
CA PRO A 3 0.56 5.64 15.77
C PRO A 3 -0.71 6.32 15.27
N HIS A 4 -0.56 7.52 14.73
CA HIS A 4 -1.64 8.20 14.00
C HIS A 4 -1.73 7.71 12.55
N VAL A 5 -0.59 7.35 11.98
CA VAL A 5 -0.49 6.86 10.60
C VAL A 5 0.28 5.54 10.58
N VAL A 6 -0.27 4.55 9.90
CA VAL A 6 0.39 3.28 9.63
C VAL A 6 0.54 3.15 8.12
N ILE A 7 1.75 2.98 7.65
CA ILE A 7 2.04 2.81 6.22
C ILE A 7 2.39 1.35 5.97
N VAL A 8 1.68 0.73 5.03
CA VAL A 8 1.90 -0.66 4.64
C VAL A 8 2.39 -0.71 3.19
N ALA A 9 3.57 -1.30 2.98
CA ALA A 9 4.22 -1.34 1.68
C ALA A 9 4.78 -2.75 1.44
N ILE A 10 3.92 -3.68 1.10
CA ILE A 10 4.27 -5.08 0.88
C ILE A 10 3.92 -5.52 -0.54
N GLY A 11 4.54 -6.62 -1.00
CA GLY A 11 4.29 -7.19 -2.32
C GLY A 11 5.51 -7.25 -3.23
N GLN A 12 6.56 -6.48 -2.94
CA GLN A 12 7.75 -6.41 -3.80
C GLN A 12 8.43 -7.77 -3.96
N ASN A 13 8.68 -8.46 -2.87
CA ASN A 13 9.34 -9.76 -2.90
C ASN A 13 8.39 -10.89 -3.31
N ASP A 14 7.10 -10.70 -3.12
CA ASP A 14 6.09 -11.71 -3.45
C ASP A 14 6.00 -11.96 -4.97
N SER A 15 6.50 -11.02 -5.78
CA SER A 15 6.54 -11.15 -7.23
C SER A 15 7.70 -12.02 -7.73
N HIS A 16 8.53 -12.53 -6.84
CA HIS A 16 9.72 -13.32 -7.18
C HIS A 16 9.70 -14.68 -6.49
N PRO A 17 10.27 -15.74 -7.11
CA PRO A 17 10.88 -15.76 -8.44
C PRO A 17 9.88 -15.73 -9.60
N GLU A 18 8.62 -16.04 -9.34
CA GLU A 18 7.55 -16.04 -10.35
C GLU A 18 6.50 -14.98 -10.00
N ASP A 19 6.18 -14.13 -10.96
CA ASP A 19 5.15 -13.12 -10.78
C ASP A 19 3.76 -13.70 -11.13
N TYR A 20 3.22 -14.51 -10.21
CA TYR A 20 1.92 -15.14 -10.40
C TYR A 20 0.77 -14.13 -10.57
N MET A 21 0.89 -12.95 -9.94
CA MET A 21 -0.12 -11.90 -10.03
C MET A 21 -0.20 -11.34 -11.44
N ALA A 22 0.97 -11.10 -12.06
CA ALA A 22 1.04 -10.61 -13.44
C ALA A 22 0.53 -11.64 -14.44
N GLU A 23 0.85 -12.91 -14.22
CA GLU A 23 0.43 -13.99 -15.11
C GLU A 23 -1.08 -14.21 -15.09
N ASP A 24 -1.69 -14.23 -13.91
CA ASP A 24 -3.12 -14.46 -13.76
C ASP A 24 -3.63 -13.84 -12.46
N TYR A 25 -4.34 -12.74 -12.61
CA TYR A 25 -4.94 -12.01 -11.49
C TYR A 25 -5.88 -12.89 -10.65
N ALA A 26 -6.52 -13.86 -11.27
CA ALA A 26 -7.49 -14.74 -10.63
C ALA A 26 -6.91 -16.10 -10.19
N CYS A 27 -5.60 -16.29 -10.27
CA CYS A 27 -5.00 -17.55 -9.83
C CYS A 27 -5.12 -17.70 -8.31
N GLU A 28 -5.02 -18.94 -7.85
CA GLU A 28 -5.18 -19.28 -6.42
C GLU A 28 -4.22 -18.49 -5.53
N LYS A 29 -2.96 -18.38 -5.91
CA LYS A 29 -1.95 -17.64 -5.16
C LYS A 29 -2.28 -16.14 -5.07
N ALA A 30 -2.76 -15.54 -6.15
CA ALA A 30 -3.14 -14.13 -6.18
C ALA A 30 -4.34 -13.85 -5.29
N ILE A 31 -5.35 -14.71 -5.35
CA ILE A 31 -6.52 -14.63 -4.47
C ILE A 31 -6.11 -14.76 -3.02
N LYS A 32 -5.27 -15.73 -2.71
CA LYS A 32 -4.77 -15.98 -1.36
C LYS A 32 -3.97 -14.79 -0.82
N TRP A 33 -3.16 -14.17 -1.67
CA TRP A 33 -2.39 -12.98 -1.31
C TRP A 33 -3.33 -11.84 -0.89
N ARG A 34 -4.38 -11.57 -1.69
CA ARG A 34 -5.34 -10.52 -1.38
C ARG A 34 -6.12 -10.78 -0.09
N GLU A 35 -6.56 -12.01 0.11
CA GLU A 35 -7.27 -12.41 1.34
C GLU A 35 -6.39 -12.26 2.57
N THR A 36 -5.16 -12.72 2.49
CA THR A 36 -4.19 -12.64 3.59
C THR A 36 -3.85 -11.18 3.93
N TYR A 37 -3.71 -10.35 2.90
CA TYR A 37 -3.47 -8.92 3.09
C TYR A 37 -4.65 -8.25 3.80
N GLN A 38 -5.88 -8.55 3.39
CA GLN A 38 -7.07 -8.02 4.05
C GLN A 38 -7.10 -8.38 5.54
N ASP A 39 -6.81 -9.63 5.86
CA ASP A 39 -6.78 -10.09 7.25
C ASP A 39 -5.70 -9.35 8.05
N PHE A 40 -4.55 -9.13 7.45
CA PHE A 40 -3.47 -8.36 8.05
C PHE A 40 -3.91 -6.94 8.41
N ILE A 41 -4.56 -6.25 7.47
CA ILE A 41 -5.05 -4.88 7.72
C ILE A 41 -6.15 -4.87 8.79
N LYS A 42 -7.04 -5.85 8.78
CA LYS A 42 -8.07 -5.99 9.83
C LYS A 42 -7.43 -6.14 11.22
N ASN A 43 -6.33 -6.89 11.30
CA ASN A 43 -5.61 -7.06 12.56
C ASN A 43 -4.94 -5.75 13.00
N ILE A 44 -4.36 -4.99 12.08
CA ILE A 44 -3.81 -3.67 12.38
C ILE A 44 -4.91 -2.76 12.91
N ARG A 45 -6.08 -2.76 12.30
CA ARG A 45 -7.22 -1.95 12.72
C ARG A 45 -7.69 -2.30 14.14
N LYS A 46 -7.66 -3.56 14.51
CA LYS A 46 -8.01 -3.99 15.87
C LYS A 46 -7.04 -3.43 16.91
N ILE A 47 -5.76 -3.37 16.56
CA ILE A 47 -4.72 -2.87 17.47
C ILE A 47 -4.75 -1.34 17.52
N TYR A 48 -4.97 -0.68 16.38
CA TYR A 48 -4.96 0.77 16.24
C TYR A 48 -6.30 1.26 15.65
N PRO A 49 -7.35 1.37 16.51
CA PRO A 49 -8.71 1.64 16.02
C PRO A 49 -8.88 2.97 15.30
N HIS A 50 -8.02 3.95 15.57
CA HIS A 50 -8.17 5.30 15.05
C HIS A 50 -7.09 5.71 14.03
N ALA A 51 -6.11 4.85 13.76
CA ALA A 51 -5.03 5.17 12.85
C ALA A 51 -5.52 5.33 11.41
N SER A 52 -4.90 6.26 10.68
CA SER A 52 -5.03 6.31 9.22
C SER A 52 -4.07 5.29 8.64
N ILE A 53 -4.60 4.32 7.91
CA ILE A 53 -3.80 3.24 7.31
C ILE A 53 -3.61 3.55 5.83
N ILE A 54 -2.37 3.69 5.40
CA ILE A 54 -2.03 3.98 4.01
C ILE A 54 -1.44 2.73 3.39
N LEU A 55 -2.14 2.17 2.41
CA LEU A 55 -1.67 1.06 1.60
C LEU A 55 -0.95 1.66 0.40
N LYS A 56 0.32 1.44 0.28
CA LYS A 56 1.07 1.95 -0.87
C LYS A 56 1.65 0.83 -1.69
N THR A 57 1.83 1.10 -2.98
CA THR A 57 2.46 0.18 -3.88
C THR A 57 3.97 0.13 -3.65
N THR A 58 4.59 -0.88 -4.21
CA THR A 58 6.04 -1.03 -4.14
C THR A 58 6.74 0.10 -4.90
N ILE A 59 7.96 0.40 -4.50
CA ILE A 59 8.72 1.52 -5.08
C ILE A 59 9.44 1.14 -6.36
N LEU A 60 9.61 -0.16 -6.62
CA LEU A 60 10.30 -0.65 -7.81
C LEU A 60 9.32 -1.02 -8.91
N ASN A 61 9.85 -1.34 -10.08
CA ASN A 61 9.05 -1.74 -11.22
C ASN A 61 8.21 -2.97 -10.91
N HIS A 62 6.92 -2.92 -11.23
CA HIS A 62 5.99 -4.00 -10.96
C HIS A 62 4.82 -3.95 -11.95
N HIS A 63 4.12 -5.08 -12.08
CA HIS A 63 2.94 -5.19 -12.93
C HIS A 63 1.73 -4.49 -12.29
N ASP A 64 0.88 -3.91 -13.13
CA ASP A 64 -0.32 -3.18 -12.70
C ASP A 64 -1.29 -4.02 -11.86
N HIS A 65 -1.27 -5.34 -11.99
CA HIS A 65 -2.11 -6.23 -11.19
C HIS A 65 -1.83 -6.13 -9.69
N TRP A 66 -0.61 -5.77 -9.30
CA TRP A 66 -0.29 -5.54 -7.89
C TRP A 66 -1.01 -4.30 -7.35
N ASP A 67 -1.02 -3.21 -8.13
CA ASP A 67 -1.73 -1.99 -7.77
C ASP A 67 -3.24 -2.22 -7.73
N ARG A 68 -3.75 -2.95 -8.70
CA ARG A 68 -5.17 -3.34 -8.77
C ARG A 68 -5.57 -4.18 -7.56
N SER A 69 -4.71 -5.09 -7.12
CA SER A 69 -4.95 -5.91 -5.92
C SER A 69 -5.10 -5.06 -4.68
N ILE A 70 -4.22 -4.07 -4.50
CA ILE A 70 -4.27 -3.17 -3.34
C ILE A 70 -5.54 -2.32 -3.37
N GLU A 71 -5.93 -1.81 -4.55
CA GLU A 71 -7.16 -1.04 -4.68
C GLU A 71 -8.40 -1.89 -4.36
N GLU A 72 -8.42 -3.13 -4.81
CA GLU A 72 -9.50 -4.07 -4.50
C GLU A 72 -9.59 -4.35 -3.00
N ILE A 73 -8.44 -4.56 -2.35
CA ILE A 73 -8.37 -4.78 -0.90
C ILE A 73 -8.95 -3.59 -0.16
N LYS A 74 -8.57 -2.37 -0.54
CA LYS A 74 -9.12 -1.14 0.05
C LYS A 74 -10.65 -1.11 -0.07
N LYS A 75 -11.17 -1.39 -1.25
CA LYS A 75 -12.63 -1.42 -1.48
C LYS A 75 -13.33 -2.46 -0.63
N CYS A 76 -12.77 -3.65 -0.52
CA CYS A 76 -13.34 -4.74 0.27
C CYS A 76 -13.34 -4.43 1.76
N LEU A 77 -12.33 -3.73 2.27
CA LEU A 77 -12.27 -3.34 3.67
C LEU A 77 -13.34 -2.33 4.04
N ASN A 78 -13.74 -1.48 3.10
CA ASN A 78 -14.78 -0.46 3.29
C ASN A 78 -14.56 0.35 4.58
N ASP A 79 -13.32 0.76 4.82
CA ASP A 79 -12.90 1.52 5.99
C ASP A 79 -12.52 2.93 5.55
N SER A 80 -13.19 3.94 6.08
CA SER A 80 -13.00 5.35 5.68
C SER A 80 -11.62 5.90 6.02
N LYS A 81 -10.86 5.23 6.87
CA LYS A 81 -9.49 5.62 7.25
C LYS A 81 -8.44 4.64 6.71
N VAL A 82 -8.77 3.93 5.64
CA VAL A 82 -7.83 3.14 4.84
C VAL A 82 -7.71 3.81 3.48
N PHE A 83 -6.52 4.16 3.11
CA PHE A 83 -6.21 4.89 1.87
C PHE A 83 -5.27 4.08 1.00
N HIS A 84 -5.38 4.26 -0.32
CA HIS A 84 -4.44 3.69 -1.27
C HIS A 84 -3.64 4.82 -1.92
N PHE A 85 -2.32 4.74 -1.85
CA PHE A 85 -1.42 5.73 -2.43
C PHE A 85 -0.53 5.09 -3.48
N THR A 86 -0.42 5.73 -4.64
CA THR A 86 0.48 5.33 -5.71
C THR A 86 1.42 6.48 -6.04
N TYR A 87 2.69 6.16 -6.29
CA TYR A 87 3.66 7.17 -6.73
C TYR A 87 3.40 7.56 -8.19
N THR A 88 3.83 8.75 -8.60
CA THR A 88 3.70 9.23 -9.99
C THR A 88 4.30 8.24 -10.98
N ASN A 89 5.49 7.72 -10.65
CA ASN A 89 6.16 6.72 -11.49
C ASN A 89 5.73 5.29 -11.17
N ASN A 90 5.04 5.09 -10.07
CA ASN A 90 4.37 3.87 -9.66
C ASN A 90 5.08 2.57 -10.10
N GLY A 91 6.32 2.38 -9.66
CA GLY A 91 7.11 1.20 -9.99
C GLY A 91 7.77 1.23 -11.36
N LYS A 92 7.69 2.34 -12.07
CA LYS A 92 8.35 2.55 -13.37
C LYS A 92 9.72 3.19 -13.22
N GLY A 93 10.22 3.26 -12.00
CA GLY A 93 11.54 3.79 -11.70
C GLY A 93 12.65 2.85 -12.13
N THR A 94 13.83 3.06 -11.57
CA THR A 94 15.01 2.28 -11.90
C THR A 94 14.76 0.79 -11.60
N PRO A 95 15.02 -0.12 -12.53
CA PRO A 95 15.01 -1.55 -12.25
C PRO A 95 16.05 -1.89 -11.17
N GLY A 96 15.66 -2.71 -10.21
CA GLY A 96 16.52 -3.07 -9.09
C GLY A 96 16.38 -2.12 -7.91
N HIS A 97 17.35 -1.30 -7.62
CA HIS A 97 17.31 -0.37 -6.50
C HIS A 97 17.17 1.08 -6.97
N ILE A 98 16.36 1.88 -6.25
CA ILE A 98 16.18 3.30 -6.56
C ILE A 98 17.42 4.11 -6.17
N ARG A 99 17.63 5.21 -6.87
CA ARG A 99 18.72 6.15 -6.58
C ARG A 99 18.27 7.20 -5.57
N ILE A 100 19.21 7.95 -5.01
CA ILE A 100 18.95 8.94 -3.96
C ILE A 100 17.90 9.97 -4.40
N HIS A 101 18.04 10.54 -5.58
CA HIS A 101 17.09 11.57 -6.07
C HIS A 101 15.68 10.99 -6.34
N GLU A 102 15.60 9.72 -6.71
CA GLU A 102 14.31 9.04 -6.87
C GLU A 102 13.64 8.82 -5.50
N ALA A 103 14.42 8.40 -4.50
CA ALA A 103 13.93 8.22 -3.14
C ALA A 103 13.45 9.54 -2.54
N GLU A 104 14.19 10.63 -2.77
CA GLU A 104 13.80 11.97 -2.30
C GLU A 104 12.47 12.40 -2.92
N ARG A 105 12.29 12.21 -4.21
CA ARG A 105 11.05 12.53 -4.91
C ARG A 105 9.87 11.72 -4.38
N MET A 106 10.07 10.43 -4.17
CA MET A 106 9.03 9.56 -3.63
C MET A 106 8.64 9.97 -2.20
N ALA A 107 9.62 10.34 -1.38
CA ALA A 107 9.36 10.84 -0.03
C ALA A 107 8.53 12.12 -0.06
N GLU A 108 8.82 13.03 -0.98
CA GLU A 108 8.04 14.27 -1.16
C GLU A 108 6.60 13.98 -1.57
N GLU A 109 6.40 13.05 -2.51
CA GLU A 109 5.05 12.65 -2.94
C GLU A 109 4.23 12.05 -1.80
N LEU A 110 4.83 11.15 -1.02
CA LEU A 110 4.14 10.52 0.11
C LEU A 110 3.83 11.53 1.20
N THR A 111 4.76 12.43 1.50
CA THR A 111 4.56 13.50 2.47
C THR A 111 3.41 14.41 2.05
N ALA A 112 3.39 14.83 0.79
CA ALA A 112 2.31 15.66 0.25
C ALA A 112 0.96 14.95 0.34
N PHE A 113 0.92 13.64 0.10
CA PHE A 113 -0.31 12.86 0.23
C PHE A 113 -0.81 12.86 1.69
N ILE A 114 0.07 12.61 2.65
CA ILE A 114 -0.29 12.61 4.07
C ILE A 114 -0.81 13.99 4.48
N GLU A 115 -0.14 15.05 4.06
CA GLU A 115 -0.58 16.42 4.32
C GLU A 115 -1.97 16.70 3.73
N SER A 116 -2.26 16.16 2.55
CA SER A 116 -3.56 16.32 1.87
C SER A 116 -4.72 15.70 2.64
N LEU A 117 -4.45 14.74 3.52
CA LEU A 117 -5.49 14.13 4.37
C LEU A 117 -5.98 15.09 5.47
N GLY A 118 -5.22 16.14 5.73
CA GLY A 118 -5.60 17.19 6.68
C GLY A 118 -5.53 16.75 8.13
N ASP A 119 -6.19 17.52 8.98
CA ASP A 119 -6.12 17.33 10.43
C ASP A 119 -6.75 16.02 10.91
N GLN A 120 -7.61 15.41 10.10
CA GLN A 120 -8.23 14.12 10.45
C GLN A 120 -7.23 13.03 10.79
N VAL A 121 -6.00 13.12 10.26
CA VAL A 121 -4.92 12.18 10.54
C VAL A 121 -4.57 12.18 12.02
N TRP A 122 -4.68 13.33 12.67
CA TRP A 122 -4.30 13.52 14.07
C TRP A 122 -5.46 13.36 15.05
N GLU A 123 -6.66 13.14 14.54
CA GLU A 123 -7.86 13.01 15.37
C GLU A 123 -8.02 11.60 15.90
N GLU A 124 -8.20 11.47 17.20
CA GLU A 124 -8.46 10.20 17.88
C GLU A 124 -9.92 10.12 18.32
N GLY A 125 -10.53 8.95 18.14
CA GLY A 125 -11.80 8.64 18.76
C GLY A 125 -13.03 9.35 18.23
N ARG A 126 -13.01 9.78 16.99
CA ARG A 126 -14.18 10.38 16.35
C ARG A 126 -14.96 9.41 15.49
#